data_a308dd234f0c03123dcecbdffe8c3f52
#
_entry.id   a308dd234f0c03123dcecbdffe8c3f52
#
_cell.length_a   1.000
_cell.length_b   1.000
_cell.length_c   1.000
_cell.angle_alpha   90.00
_cell.angle_beta   90.00
_cell.angle_gamma   90.00
#
_symmetry.space_group_name_H-M   'P 1'
#
loop_
_entity.id
_entity.type
_entity.pdbx_description
1 polymer ?
#
loop_
_entity_poly.entity_id
_entity_poly.type
_entity_poly.pdbx_seq_one_letter_code
_entity_poly.pdbx_strand_id
1 'polypeptide(L)'
;MRYPLLATASAVVAGMAFLVSGQALAAPATSFTPAQRAEIVGIMRDALQNDPSILTDAIRAIREKAEEQKQDSTLAAVKAHQSELQSAPDFAIRGNPHGRITVVEFYDPRCSYCRSMMGEVDSFLSRHPDVRLVEKVVPVLGNNSVLDTRAIFAASAQGKYEAMRRALMADTTKPSMERIVELAQANGIDTKKLTADMSSPQTVALINTNLDQGRAVGLDGTPTFIFGTAAVAPGALEADQMDAFLERARKA
;
A
#
# COMPACT_ATOMS: atom_id res chain seq x y z
N MET A 1 10.86 0.43 83.31
CA MET A 1 11.05 -0.54 84.41
C MET A 1 11.05 -1.93 83.88
N ARG A 2 12.14 -2.67 84.11
CA ARG A 2 12.29 -4.13 84.15
C ARG A 2 12.28 -4.91 82.76
N TYR A 3 13.53 -5.22 82.39
CA TYR A 3 13.91 -6.48 81.75
C TYR A 3 13.73 -7.65 82.69
N PRO A 4 13.64 -8.92 82.27
CA PRO A 4 14.80 -9.79 82.13
C PRO A 4 14.77 -10.70 80.90
N LEU A 5 15.93 -10.95 80.30
CA LEU A 5 16.90 -12.04 80.40
C LEU A 5 16.56 -13.40 79.76
N LEU A 6 17.29 -13.69 78.68
CA LEU A 6 18.06 -14.92 78.34
C LEU A 6 17.33 -16.26 78.16
N ALA A 7 17.44 -16.83 76.96
CA ALA A 7 17.92 -18.21 76.84
C ALA A 7 18.48 -18.43 75.42
N THR A 8 19.72 -18.79 75.34
CA THR A 8 20.49 -19.25 74.18
C THR A 8 20.09 -20.69 73.85
N ALA A 9 19.72 -20.93 72.59
CA ALA A 9 19.68 -22.28 72.08
C ALA A 9 20.53 -22.33 70.79
N SER A 10 21.70 -22.94 70.90
CA SER A 10 22.56 -23.30 69.76
C SER A 10 21.93 -24.41 68.96
N ALA A 11 21.53 -24.12 67.74
CA ALA A 11 21.14 -25.14 66.76
C ALA A 11 22.27 -25.34 65.75
N VAL A 12 22.83 -26.53 65.78
CA VAL A 12 23.81 -27.05 64.80
C VAL A 12 23.12 -27.16 63.48
N VAL A 13 23.49 -26.35 62.47
CA VAL A 13 23.06 -26.49 61.09
C VAL A 13 24.01 -27.46 60.40
N ALA A 14 23.56 -28.70 60.22
CA ALA A 14 24.22 -29.66 59.33
C ALA A 14 24.10 -29.18 57.89
N GLY A 15 25.22 -28.81 57.30
CA GLY A 15 25.30 -28.41 55.88
C GLY A 15 24.99 -29.59 54.93
N MET A 16 23.85 -29.56 54.29
CA MET A 16 23.50 -30.45 53.21
C MET A 16 23.93 -29.78 51.92
N ALA A 17 25.12 -30.14 51.42
CA ALA A 17 25.63 -29.73 50.10
C ALA A 17 24.77 -30.39 49.04
N PHE A 18 23.84 -29.64 48.45
CA PHE A 18 23.17 -30.03 47.20
C PHE A 18 24.19 -29.92 46.05
N LEU A 19 24.72 -31.06 45.64
CA LEU A 19 25.40 -31.19 44.37
C LEU A 19 24.34 -31.00 43.26
N VAL A 20 24.19 -29.77 42.75
CA VAL A 20 23.48 -29.49 41.51
C VAL A 20 24.32 -30.09 40.39
N SER A 21 24.01 -31.31 40.00
CA SER A 21 24.52 -31.90 38.77
C SER A 21 23.96 -31.10 37.62
N GLY A 22 24.77 -30.16 37.10
CA GLY A 22 24.48 -29.43 35.87
C GLY A 22 24.38 -30.46 34.74
N GLN A 23 23.15 -30.88 34.42
CA GLN A 23 22.90 -31.54 33.13
C GLN A 23 23.13 -30.46 32.08
N ALA A 24 24.30 -30.47 31.45
CA ALA A 24 24.52 -29.77 30.18
C ALA A 24 23.49 -30.32 29.23
N LEU A 25 22.54 -29.49 28.82
CA LEU A 25 21.65 -29.77 27.69
C LEU A 25 22.57 -30.03 26.49
N ALA A 26 22.83 -31.32 26.22
CA ALA A 26 23.55 -31.73 25.02
C ALA A 26 22.76 -31.15 23.83
N ALA A 27 23.39 -30.29 23.07
CA ALA A 27 22.84 -29.86 21.77
C ALA A 27 22.48 -31.12 20.98
N PRO A 28 21.35 -31.15 20.26
CA PRO A 28 20.93 -32.33 19.52
C PRO A 28 22.08 -32.80 18.65
N ALA A 29 22.55 -34.02 18.91
CA ALA A 29 23.64 -34.62 18.17
C ALA A 29 23.23 -34.61 16.69
N THR A 30 23.94 -33.83 15.88
CA THR A 30 23.72 -33.83 14.44
C THR A 30 24.01 -35.23 13.94
N SER A 31 23.01 -35.89 13.33
CA SER A 31 23.03 -37.31 12.92
C SER A 31 24.11 -37.63 11.87
N PHE A 32 24.87 -36.61 11.36
CA PHE A 32 25.88 -36.77 10.35
C PHE A 32 27.29 -36.50 10.88
N THR A 33 28.22 -37.37 10.54
CA THR A 33 29.67 -37.17 10.76
C THR A 33 30.20 -36.00 9.94
N PRO A 34 31.37 -35.42 10.29
CA PRO A 34 32.01 -34.38 9.47
C PRO A 34 32.24 -34.80 8.01
N ALA A 35 32.60 -36.05 7.78
CA ALA A 35 32.79 -36.59 6.42
C ALA A 35 31.48 -36.66 5.62
N GLN A 36 30.40 -37.14 6.25
CA GLN A 36 29.08 -37.15 5.62
C GLN A 36 28.56 -35.77 5.29
N ARG A 37 28.82 -34.77 6.14
CA ARG A 37 28.45 -33.37 5.84
C ARG A 37 29.23 -32.85 4.62
N ALA A 38 30.51 -33.10 4.55
CA ALA A 38 31.34 -32.70 3.39
C ALA A 38 30.83 -33.33 2.08
N GLU A 39 30.45 -34.61 2.13
CA GLU A 39 29.84 -35.30 1.00
C GLU A 39 28.49 -34.71 0.58
N ILE A 40 27.58 -34.43 1.54
CA ILE A 40 26.31 -33.79 1.29
C ILE A 40 26.51 -32.42 0.61
N VAL A 41 27.44 -31.61 1.13
CA VAL A 41 27.76 -30.29 0.54
C VAL A 41 28.32 -30.44 -0.88
N GLY A 42 29.14 -31.49 -1.13
CA GLY A 42 29.62 -31.84 -2.48
C GLY A 42 28.46 -32.14 -3.43
N ILE A 43 27.58 -33.06 -3.04
CA ILE A 43 26.38 -33.42 -3.81
C ILE A 43 25.50 -32.21 -4.12
N MET A 44 25.25 -31.36 -3.12
CA MET A 44 24.47 -30.14 -3.32
C MET A 44 25.15 -29.18 -4.30
N ARG A 45 26.45 -29.02 -4.22
CA ARG A 45 27.20 -28.15 -5.15
C ARG A 45 27.11 -28.68 -6.57
N ASP A 46 27.34 -29.97 -6.75
CA ASP A 46 27.29 -30.63 -8.05
C ASP A 46 25.87 -30.54 -8.65
N ALA A 47 24.85 -30.76 -7.84
CA ALA A 47 23.45 -30.61 -8.25
C ALA A 47 23.15 -29.17 -8.74
N LEU A 48 23.55 -28.14 -7.97
CA LEU A 48 23.33 -26.75 -8.35
C LEU A 48 24.14 -26.30 -9.56
N GLN A 49 25.33 -26.90 -9.79
CA GLN A 49 26.15 -26.61 -10.97
C GLN A 49 25.65 -27.30 -12.24
N ASN A 50 25.13 -28.51 -12.11
CA ASN A 50 24.68 -29.31 -13.25
C ASN A 50 23.20 -29.04 -13.60
N ASP A 51 22.39 -28.61 -12.61
CA ASP A 51 21.00 -28.24 -12.80
C ASP A 51 20.69 -26.91 -12.10
N PRO A 52 21.00 -25.74 -12.72
CA PRO A 52 20.68 -24.42 -12.18
C PRO A 52 19.18 -24.16 -12.00
N SER A 53 18.31 -25.00 -12.59
CA SER A 53 16.86 -24.85 -12.45
C SER A 53 16.39 -25.01 -11.00
N ILE A 54 17.08 -25.83 -10.19
CA ILE A 54 16.81 -26.03 -8.76
C ILE A 54 16.78 -24.68 -8.02
N LEU A 55 17.78 -23.82 -8.26
CA LEU A 55 17.86 -22.50 -7.63
C LEU A 55 16.79 -21.54 -8.20
N THR A 56 16.60 -21.58 -9.52
CA THR A 56 15.59 -20.73 -10.19
C THR A 56 14.17 -21.06 -9.70
N ASP A 57 13.84 -22.34 -9.56
CA ASP A 57 12.54 -22.77 -9.07
C ASP A 57 12.34 -22.42 -7.59
N ALA A 58 13.37 -22.56 -6.76
CA ALA A 58 13.34 -22.14 -5.37
C ALA A 58 13.11 -20.62 -5.24
N ILE A 59 13.80 -19.80 -6.05
CA ILE A 59 13.63 -18.35 -6.07
C ILE A 59 12.21 -17.98 -6.54
N ARG A 60 11.69 -18.67 -7.56
CA ARG A 60 10.32 -18.48 -8.04
C ARG A 60 9.31 -18.77 -6.93
N ALA A 61 9.40 -19.91 -6.28
CA ALA A 61 8.51 -20.30 -5.18
C ALA A 61 8.55 -19.31 -4.01
N ILE A 62 9.74 -18.78 -3.66
CA ILE A 62 9.88 -17.76 -2.61
C ILE A 62 9.19 -16.47 -3.03
N ARG A 63 9.35 -16.02 -4.29
CA ARG A 63 8.71 -14.80 -4.80
C ARG A 63 7.18 -14.93 -4.85
N GLU A 64 6.68 -16.06 -5.36
CA GLU A 64 5.24 -16.33 -5.41
C GLU A 64 4.62 -16.29 -4.01
N LYS A 65 5.25 -16.95 -3.03
CA LYS A 65 4.80 -16.92 -1.64
C LYS A 65 4.86 -15.52 -1.01
N ALA A 66 5.90 -14.75 -1.30
CA ALA A 66 6.04 -13.39 -0.81
C ALA A 66 4.95 -12.46 -1.40
N GLU A 67 4.63 -12.64 -2.69
CA GLU A 67 3.57 -11.89 -3.37
C GLU A 67 2.18 -12.26 -2.82
N GLU A 68 1.90 -13.55 -2.62
CA GLU A 68 0.68 -14.02 -1.98
C GLU A 68 0.50 -13.41 -0.58
N GLN A 69 1.53 -13.47 0.27
CA GLN A 69 1.50 -12.87 1.60
C GLN A 69 1.28 -11.35 1.55
N LYS A 70 1.89 -10.67 0.58
CA LYS A 70 1.70 -9.24 0.37
C LYS A 70 0.25 -8.93 -0.03
N GLN A 71 -0.30 -9.67 -0.98
CA GLN A 71 -1.70 -9.51 -1.40
C GLN A 71 -2.67 -9.73 -0.24
N ASP A 72 -2.49 -10.78 0.55
CA ASP A 72 -3.31 -11.08 1.73
C ASP A 72 -3.23 -9.96 2.77
N SER A 73 -2.02 -9.47 3.06
CA SER A 73 -1.82 -8.37 4.02
C SER A 73 -2.45 -7.06 3.53
N THR A 74 -2.31 -6.75 2.24
CA THR A 74 -2.93 -5.57 1.62
C THR A 74 -4.45 -5.67 1.67
N LEU A 75 -5.02 -6.83 1.35
CA LEU A 75 -6.46 -7.03 1.39
C LEU A 75 -7.02 -6.97 2.82
N ALA A 76 -6.27 -7.49 3.81
CA ALA A 76 -6.62 -7.33 5.22
C ALA A 76 -6.62 -5.85 5.64
N ALA A 77 -5.62 -5.07 5.21
CA ALA A 77 -5.55 -3.64 5.46
C ALA A 77 -6.70 -2.88 4.79
N VAL A 78 -7.06 -3.22 3.55
CA VAL A 78 -8.22 -2.66 2.86
C VAL A 78 -9.52 -2.90 3.63
N LYS A 79 -9.72 -4.11 4.15
CA LYS A 79 -10.90 -4.43 4.98
C LYS A 79 -10.93 -3.61 6.28
N ALA A 80 -9.78 -3.46 6.93
CA ALA A 80 -9.65 -2.69 8.17
C ALA A 80 -9.90 -1.19 7.98
N HIS A 81 -9.51 -0.62 6.83
CA HIS A 81 -9.63 0.80 6.49
C HIS A 81 -10.75 1.11 5.48
N GLN A 82 -11.69 0.18 5.28
CA GLN A 82 -12.72 0.29 4.23
C GLN A 82 -13.49 1.62 4.28
N SER A 83 -13.96 2.04 5.45
CA SER A 83 -14.76 3.26 5.59
C SER A 83 -13.96 4.51 5.21
N GLU A 84 -12.69 4.57 5.57
CA GLU A 84 -11.78 5.68 5.24
C GLU A 84 -11.47 5.73 3.74
N LEU A 85 -11.20 4.58 3.14
CA LEU A 85 -10.92 4.45 1.71
C LEU A 85 -12.12 4.87 0.86
N GLN A 86 -13.33 4.51 1.28
CA GLN A 86 -14.56 4.84 0.59
C GLN A 86 -15.03 6.27 0.85
N SER A 87 -14.50 6.93 1.88
CA SER A 87 -14.81 8.34 2.17
C SER A 87 -14.04 9.25 1.22
N ALA A 88 -14.76 10.16 0.57
CA ALA A 88 -14.19 11.18 -0.31
C ALA A 88 -15.12 12.39 -0.42
N PRO A 89 -14.59 13.59 -0.72
CA PRO A 89 -15.43 14.71 -1.12
C PRO A 89 -16.16 14.40 -2.43
N ASP A 90 -17.35 14.97 -2.61
CA ASP A 90 -18.22 14.72 -3.79
C ASP A 90 -17.49 14.93 -5.13
N PHE A 91 -16.61 15.93 -5.20
CA PHE A 91 -15.86 16.22 -6.42
C PHE A 91 -14.88 15.10 -6.83
N ALA A 92 -14.47 14.24 -5.89
CA ALA A 92 -13.59 13.11 -6.12
C ALA A 92 -14.36 11.79 -6.33
N ILE A 93 -15.68 11.88 -6.53
CA ILE A 93 -16.53 10.72 -6.82
C ILE A 93 -16.94 10.77 -8.28
N ARG A 94 -16.73 9.69 -9.00
CA ARG A 94 -17.13 9.50 -10.40
C ARG A 94 -18.05 8.30 -10.57
N GLY A 95 -18.69 8.20 -11.72
CA GLY A 95 -19.73 7.19 -11.97
C GLY A 95 -20.99 7.47 -11.18
N ASN A 96 -21.57 6.43 -10.59
CA ASN A 96 -22.79 6.56 -9.81
C ASN A 96 -22.46 6.84 -8.32
N PRO A 97 -22.76 8.03 -7.75
CA PRO A 97 -22.47 8.33 -6.35
C PRO A 97 -23.18 7.38 -5.35
N HIS A 98 -24.26 6.74 -5.80
CA HIS A 98 -25.02 5.73 -5.04
C HIS A 98 -24.76 4.31 -5.55
N GLY A 99 -23.69 4.11 -6.32
CA GLY A 99 -23.31 2.80 -6.85
C GLY A 99 -23.09 1.78 -5.75
N ARG A 100 -23.59 0.58 -5.97
CA ARG A 100 -23.54 -0.52 -4.99
C ARG A 100 -22.11 -0.98 -4.73
N ILE A 101 -21.26 -0.94 -5.73
CA ILE A 101 -19.85 -1.32 -5.60
C ILE A 101 -18.99 -0.07 -5.65
N THR A 102 -18.19 0.13 -4.59
CA THR A 102 -17.19 1.19 -4.60
C THR A 102 -15.87 0.65 -5.12
N VAL A 103 -15.33 1.31 -6.13
CA VAL A 103 -13.95 1.13 -6.60
C VAL A 103 -13.14 2.34 -6.15
N VAL A 104 -11.97 2.14 -5.58
CA VAL A 104 -11.05 3.22 -5.22
C VAL A 104 -9.87 3.20 -6.18
N GLU A 105 -9.55 4.34 -6.78
CA GLU A 105 -8.37 4.50 -7.64
C GLU A 105 -7.38 5.43 -6.96
N PHE A 106 -6.19 4.90 -6.65
CA PHE A 106 -5.03 5.71 -6.30
C PHE A 106 -4.25 6.03 -7.57
N TYR A 107 -4.10 7.32 -7.88
CA TYR A 107 -3.38 7.74 -9.07
C TYR A 107 -2.50 8.96 -8.82
N ASP A 108 -1.45 9.10 -9.64
CA ASP A 108 -0.58 10.28 -9.70
C ASP A 108 -0.79 10.98 -11.05
N PRO A 109 -1.01 12.30 -11.08
CA PRO A 109 -1.30 13.02 -12.32
C PRO A 109 -0.13 13.01 -13.33
N ARG A 110 1.08 12.68 -12.89
CA ARG A 110 2.27 12.58 -13.75
C ARG A 110 2.64 11.14 -14.12
N CYS A 111 1.94 10.15 -13.55
CA CYS A 111 2.15 8.76 -13.91
C CYS A 111 1.63 8.46 -15.31
N SER A 112 2.50 7.96 -16.20
CA SER A 112 2.14 7.64 -17.59
C SER A 112 1.07 6.56 -17.68
N TYR A 113 1.13 5.55 -16.82
CA TYR A 113 0.13 4.49 -16.73
C TYR A 113 -1.23 5.00 -16.24
N CYS A 114 -1.26 5.94 -15.27
CA CYS A 114 -2.51 6.58 -14.83
C CYS A 114 -3.15 7.39 -15.98
N ARG A 115 -2.32 8.09 -16.76
CA ARG A 115 -2.78 8.86 -17.92
C ARG A 115 -3.37 7.96 -19.01
N SER A 116 -2.74 6.84 -19.31
CA SER A 116 -3.24 5.88 -20.30
C SER A 116 -4.57 5.24 -19.87
N MET A 117 -4.79 5.10 -18.56
CA MET A 117 -6.01 4.52 -18.00
C MET A 117 -7.23 5.45 -18.05
N MET A 118 -7.08 6.76 -18.33
CA MET A 118 -8.21 7.70 -18.27
C MET A 118 -9.38 7.28 -19.16
N GLY A 119 -9.10 6.87 -20.39
CA GLY A 119 -10.13 6.41 -21.35
C GLY A 119 -10.78 5.09 -20.92
N GLU A 120 -9.97 4.17 -20.40
CA GLU A 120 -10.47 2.88 -19.92
C GLU A 120 -11.36 3.05 -18.68
N VAL A 121 -10.98 3.92 -17.75
CA VAL A 121 -11.82 4.25 -16.58
C VAL A 121 -13.13 4.89 -17.00
N ASP A 122 -13.11 5.83 -17.97
CA ASP A 122 -14.34 6.43 -18.51
C ASP A 122 -15.24 5.38 -19.14
N SER A 123 -14.68 4.49 -19.95
CA SER A 123 -15.40 3.39 -20.61
C SER A 123 -15.95 2.40 -19.58
N PHE A 124 -15.16 2.04 -18.57
CA PHE A 124 -15.56 1.15 -17.48
C PHE A 124 -16.77 1.71 -16.73
N LEU A 125 -16.73 2.98 -16.31
CA LEU A 125 -17.85 3.62 -15.61
C LEU A 125 -19.12 3.71 -16.48
N SER A 126 -18.96 3.89 -17.79
CA SER A 126 -20.10 3.92 -18.73
C SER A 126 -20.77 2.55 -18.87
N ARG A 127 -20.00 1.45 -18.81
CA ARG A 127 -20.52 0.08 -18.86
C ARG A 127 -21.13 -0.40 -17.54
N HIS A 128 -20.72 0.18 -16.41
CA HIS A 128 -21.08 -0.29 -15.08
C HIS A 128 -21.77 0.81 -14.23
N PRO A 129 -23.07 1.08 -14.45
CA PRO A 129 -23.81 2.13 -13.74
C PRO A 129 -24.04 1.82 -12.25
N ASP A 130 -23.66 0.63 -11.78
CA ASP A 130 -23.66 0.23 -10.38
C ASP A 130 -22.34 0.53 -9.66
N VAL A 131 -21.36 1.14 -10.33
CA VAL A 131 -20.05 1.47 -9.77
C VAL A 131 -20.01 2.92 -9.31
N ARG A 132 -19.53 3.09 -8.10
CA ARG A 132 -19.09 4.35 -7.50
C ARG A 132 -17.56 4.35 -7.50
N LEU A 133 -16.93 5.22 -8.28
CA LEU A 133 -15.47 5.37 -8.28
C LEU A 133 -15.07 6.50 -7.33
N VAL A 134 -14.16 6.22 -6.41
CA VAL A 134 -13.50 7.18 -5.52
C VAL A 134 -12.08 7.42 -6.00
N GLU A 135 -11.77 8.65 -6.40
CA GLU A 135 -10.43 9.05 -6.82
C GLU A 135 -9.59 9.53 -5.65
N LYS A 136 -8.39 8.96 -5.50
CA LYS A 136 -7.39 9.32 -4.49
C LYS A 136 -6.12 9.80 -5.20
N VAL A 137 -5.99 11.12 -5.36
CA VAL A 137 -4.78 11.69 -5.96
C VAL A 137 -3.63 11.62 -4.97
N VAL A 138 -2.53 10.98 -5.37
CA VAL A 138 -1.33 10.78 -4.55
C VAL A 138 -0.07 11.22 -5.32
N PRO A 139 0.58 12.31 -4.92
CA PRO A 139 1.77 12.80 -5.62
C PRO A 139 3.04 12.02 -5.21
N VAL A 140 3.23 10.83 -5.77
CA VAL A 140 4.34 9.93 -5.40
C VAL A 140 5.55 10.04 -6.33
N LEU A 141 5.44 10.74 -7.47
CA LEU A 141 6.51 10.89 -8.46
C LEU A 141 7.30 12.22 -8.33
N GLY A 142 7.27 12.83 -7.15
CA GLY A 142 8.09 14.00 -6.81
C GLY A 142 7.39 15.34 -6.98
N ASN A 143 8.21 16.41 -7.00
CA ASN A 143 7.71 17.80 -6.91
C ASN A 143 6.74 18.20 -8.02
N ASN A 144 6.92 17.69 -9.22
CA ASN A 144 6.02 17.95 -10.35
C ASN A 144 4.61 17.37 -10.09
N SER A 145 4.53 16.17 -9.52
CA SER A 145 3.25 15.57 -9.13
C SER A 145 2.60 16.35 -7.99
N VAL A 146 3.38 16.82 -7.02
CA VAL A 146 2.87 17.68 -5.93
C VAL A 146 2.29 18.97 -6.50
N LEU A 147 2.95 19.60 -7.46
CA LEU A 147 2.50 20.84 -8.07
C LEU A 147 1.15 20.64 -8.80
N ASP A 148 1.04 19.60 -9.65
CA ASP A 148 -0.18 19.29 -10.37
C ASP A 148 -1.31 18.88 -9.42
N THR A 149 -1.02 18.08 -8.40
CA THR A 149 -2.02 17.65 -7.40
C THR A 149 -2.58 18.85 -6.62
N ARG A 150 -1.74 19.79 -6.25
CA ARG A 150 -2.19 21.05 -5.60
C ARG A 150 -3.13 21.83 -6.50
N ALA A 151 -2.84 21.93 -7.79
CA ALA A 151 -3.70 22.62 -8.74
C ALA A 151 -5.05 21.90 -8.94
N ILE A 152 -5.05 20.56 -8.99
CA ILE A 152 -6.28 19.75 -9.10
C ILE A 152 -7.17 20.00 -7.87
N PHE A 153 -6.63 19.90 -6.66
CA PHE A 153 -7.42 20.12 -5.45
C PHE A 153 -7.84 21.58 -5.26
N ALA A 154 -7.00 22.54 -5.59
CA ALA A 154 -7.38 23.95 -5.55
C ALA A 154 -8.53 24.28 -6.51
N ALA A 155 -8.56 23.67 -7.69
CA ALA A 155 -9.65 23.82 -8.65
C ALA A 155 -11.00 23.27 -8.11
N SER A 156 -10.99 22.32 -7.18
CA SER A 156 -12.21 21.79 -6.57
C SER A 156 -13.02 22.84 -5.83
N ALA A 157 -12.36 23.82 -5.21
CA ALA A 157 -13.01 24.94 -4.52
C ALA A 157 -13.81 25.86 -5.47
N GLN A 158 -13.64 25.67 -6.78
CA GLN A 158 -14.38 26.36 -7.84
C GLN A 158 -15.30 25.41 -8.64
N GLY A 159 -15.50 24.18 -8.17
CA GLY A 159 -16.26 23.15 -8.90
C GLY A 159 -15.56 22.69 -10.20
N LYS A 160 -14.24 22.84 -10.30
CA LYS A 160 -13.45 22.59 -11.51
C LYS A 160 -12.43 21.46 -11.36
N TYR A 161 -12.63 20.58 -10.38
CA TYR A 161 -11.73 19.43 -10.13
C TYR A 161 -11.51 18.61 -11.39
N GLU A 162 -12.57 18.11 -12.02
CA GLU A 162 -12.49 17.22 -13.19
C GLU A 162 -11.88 17.94 -14.40
N ALA A 163 -12.22 19.21 -14.63
CA ALA A 163 -11.65 19.97 -15.73
C ALA A 163 -10.14 20.15 -15.58
N MET A 164 -9.67 20.53 -14.38
CA MET A 164 -8.24 20.69 -14.10
C MET A 164 -7.48 19.36 -14.13
N ARG A 165 -8.08 18.31 -13.55
CA ARG A 165 -7.54 16.94 -13.58
C ARG A 165 -7.29 16.48 -15.02
N ARG A 166 -8.32 16.55 -15.88
CA ARG A 166 -8.20 16.15 -17.29
C ARG A 166 -7.17 16.97 -18.03
N ALA A 167 -7.17 18.29 -17.85
CA ALA A 167 -6.22 19.19 -18.51
C ALA A 167 -4.77 18.82 -18.12
N LEU A 168 -4.48 18.63 -16.84
CA LEU A 168 -3.13 18.30 -16.38
C LEU A 168 -2.71 16.87 -16.76
N MET A 169 -3.61 15.91 -16.71
CA MET A 169 -3.29 14.54 -17.11
C MET A 169 -3.13 14.39 -18.63
N ALA A 170 -3.76 15.22 -19.44
CA ALA A 170 -3.55 15.27 -20.88
C ALA A 170 -2.27 16.05 -21.28
N ASP A 171 -1.82 16.96 -20.43
CA ASP A 171 -0.65 17.81 -20.73
C ASP A 171 0.68 17.06 -20.51
N THR A 172 1.45 16.90 -21.57
CA THR A 172 2.76 16.23 -21.55
C THR A 172 3.93 17.16 -21.31
N THR A 173 3.69 18.48 -21.21
CA THR A 173 4.73 19.45 -20.98
C THR A 173 5.26 19.40 -19.55
N LYS A 174 6.46 19.96 -19.34
CA LYS A 174 7.03 20.05 -18.00
C LYS A 174 6.13 20.93 -17.12
N PRO A 175 5.72 20.48 -15.95
CA PRO A 175 4.92 21.28 -15.03
C PRO A 175 5.65 22.56 -14.60
N SER A 176 4.90 23.67 -14.64
CA SER A 176 5.30 24.95 -14.09
C SER A 176 4.07 25.74 -13.65
N MET A 177 4.25 26.77 -12.85
CA MET A 177 3.13 27.64 -12.45
C MET A 177 2.51 28.35 -13.65
N GLU A 178 3.31 28.77 -14.62
CA GLU A 178 2.86 29.40 -15.86
C GLU A 178 1.93 28.44 -16.61
N ARG A 179 2.36 27.18 -16.76
CA ARG A 179 1.55 26.16 -17.45
C ARG A 179 0.26 25.84 -16.73
N ILE A 180 0.27 25.77 -15.41
CA ILE A 180 -0.94 25.60 -14.59
C ILE A 180 -1.91 26.76 -14.81
N VAL A 181 -1.41 28.00 -14.82
CA VAL A 181 -2.23 29.20 -15.07
C VAL A 181 -2.85 29.18 -16.47
N GLU A 182 -2.09 28.81 -17.50
CA GLU A 182 -2.58 28.67 -18.88
C GLU A 182 -3.71 27.64 -18.94
N LEU A 183 -3.51 26.44 -18.38
CA LEU A 183 -4.51 25.39 -18.36
C LEU A 183 -5.76 25.78 -17.56
N ALA A 184 -5.57 26.48 -16.45
CA ALA A 184 -6.65 27.00 -15.64
C ALA A 184 -7.51 28.03 -16.41
N GLN A 185 -6.87 28.98 -17.08
CA GLN A 185 -7.56 29.98 -17.92
C GLN A 185 -8.37 29.29 -19.04
N ALA A 186 -7.75 28.32 -19.73
CA ALA A 186 -8.40 27.56 -20.81
C ALA A 186 -9.64 26.80 -20.32
N ASN A 187 -9.72 26.47 -19.03
CA ASN A 187 -10.83 25.73 -18.41
C ASN A 187 -11.78 26.63 -17.60
N GLY A 188 -11.66 27.96 -17.72
CA GLY A 188 -12.54 28.91 -17.03
C GLY A 188 -12.41 28.86 -15.51
N ILE A 189 -11.17 28.71 -15.02
CA ILE A 189 -10.82 28.69 -13.59
C ILE A 189 -10.23 30.05 -13.23
N ASP A 190 -10.69 30.67 -12.15
CA ASP A 190 -10.06 31.91 -11.62
C ASP A 190 -8.63 31.56 -11.14
N THR A 191 -7.65 32.10 -11.84
CA THR A 191 -6.25 31.80 -11.60
C THR A 191 -5.69 32.40 -10.32
N LYS A 192 -6.22 33.56 -9.89
CA LYS A 192 -5.82 34.19 -8.63
C LYS A 192 -6.27 33.34 -7.45
N LYS A 193 -7.55 32.92 -7.48
CA LYS A 193 -8.11 32.02 -6.48
C LYS A 193 -7.40 30.67 -6.49
N LEU A 194 -7.19 30.08 -7.67
CA LEU A 194 -6.46 28.81 -7.82
C LEU A 194 -5.08 28.90 -7.14
N THR A 195 -4.28 29.91 -7.49
CA THR A 195 -2.92 30.07 -6.96
C THR A 195 -2.92 30.23 -5.43
N ALA A 196 -3.86 30.96 -4.87
CA ALA A 196 -4.01 31.10 -3.41
C ALA A 196 -4.39 29.75 -2.77
N ASP A 197 -5.36 29.04 -3.34
CA ASP A 197 -5.89 27.79 -2.80
C ASP A 197 -4.89 26.60 -2.92
N MET A 198 -3.92 26.65 -3.86
CA MET A 198 -2.88 25.61 -4.02
C MET A 198 -2.03 25.40 -2.76
N SER A 199 -1.90 26.41 -1.91
CA SER A 199 -1.17 26.32 -0.65
C SER A 199 -2.08 26.36 0.58
N SER A 200 -3.41 26.27 0.39
CA SER A 200 -4.37 26.33 1.49
C SER A 200 -4.25 25.11 2.40
N PRO A 201 -4.58 25.24 3.70
CA PRO A 201 -4.63 24.12 4.61
C PRO A 201 -5.53 22.98 4.13
N GLN A 202 -6.61 23.30 3.43
CA GLN A 202 -7.57 22.34 2.86
C GLN A 202 -6.92 21.49 1.78
N THR A 203 -6.21 22.13 0.83
CA THR A 203 -5.47 21.43 -0.23
C THR A 203 -4.40 20.51 0.36
N VAL A 204 -3.66 21.00 1.34
CA VAL A 204 -2.62 20.19 2.02
C VAL A 204 -3.24 19.02 2.77
N ALA A 205 -4.36 19.23 3.46
CA ALA A 205 -5.06 18.17 4.19
C ALA A 205 -5.56 17.07 3.25
N LEU A 206 -6.14 17.41 2.10
CA LEU A 206 -6.59 16.43 1.10
C LEU A 206 -5.43 15.55 0.58
N ILE A 207 -4.29 16.16 0.28
CA ILE A 207 -3.09 15.43 -0.15
C ILE A 207 -2.63 14.47 0.94
N ASN A 208 -2.49 14.97 2.17
CA ASN A 208 -2.01 14.16 3.29
C ASN A 208 -2.97 13.00 3.58
N THR A 209 -4.27 13.25 3.60
CA THR A 209 -5.28 12.20 3.81
C THR A 209 -5.14 11.07 2.77
N ASN A 210 -5.01 11.41 1.48
CA ASN A 210 -4.86 10.40 0.44
C ASN A 210 -3.53 9.63 0.58
N LEU A 211 -2.43 10.32 0.90
CA LEU A 211 -1.13 9.68 1.13
C LEU A 211 -1.16 8.76 2.35
N ASP A 212 -1.81 9.18 3.45
CA ASP A 212 -1.95 8.37 4.66
C ASP A 212 -2.77 7.11 4.39
N GLN A 213 -3.89 7.24 3.69
CA GLN A 213 -4.72 6.11 3.28
C GLN A 213 -3.97 5.16 2.34
N GLY A 214 -3.19 5.67 1.38
CA GLY A 214 -2.34 4.86 0.54
C GLY A 214 -1.30 4.08 1.34
N ARG A 215 -0.63 4.73 2.30
CA ARG A 215 0.32 4.07 3.21
C ARG A 215 -0.34 3.00 4.06
N ALA A 216 -1.53 3.28 4.60
CA ALA A 216 -2.27 2.34 5.45
C ALA A 216 -2.59 1.01 4.74
N VAL A 217 -2.77 1.03 3.42
CA VAL A 217 -3.02 -0.18 2.61
C VAL A 217 -1.79 -0.69 1.87
N GLY A 218 -0.60 -0.18 2.19
CA GLY A 218 0.63 -0.64 1.58
C GLY A 218 0.76 -0.30 0.08
N LEU A 219 0.23 0.87 -0.33
CA LEU A 219 0.36 1.36 -1.70
C LEU A 219 1.83 1.50 -2.08
N ASP A 220 2.28 0.83 -3.13
CA ASP A 220 3.65 0.87 -3.64
C ASP A 220 3.78 1.36 -5.09
N GLY A 221 2.68 1.74 -5.72
CA GLY A 221 2.67 2.28 -7.08
C GLY A 221 1.32 2.82 -7.53
N THR A 222 1.33 3.51 -8.67
CA THR A 222 0.13 4.05 -9.32
C THR A 222 0.07 3.66 -10.80
N PRO A 223 -1.13 3.46 -11.36
CA PRO A 223 -2.40 3.41 -10.66
C PRO A 223 -2.51 2.16 -9.78
N THR A 224 -3.34 2.21 -8.74
CA THR A 224 -3.78 1.03 -8.00
C THR A 224 -5.28 1.12 -7.81
N PHE A 225 -5.99 0.06 -8.16
CA PHE A 225 -7.43 -0.05 -8.03
C PHE A 225 -7.80 -0.99 -6.89
N ILE A 226 -8.78 -0.61 -6.08
CA ILE A 226 -9.34 -1.42 -5.02
C ILE A 226 -10.81 -1.64 -5.33
N PHE A 227 -11.22 -2.89 -5.57
CA PHE A 227 -12.57 -3.27 -5.91
C PHE A 227 -13.30 -3.79 -4.66
N GLY A 228 -14.08 -2.90 -4.01
CA GLY A 228 -14.72 -3.20 -2.74
C GLY A 228 -13.73 -3.61 -1.66
N THR A 229 -13.97 -4.79 -1.07
CA THR A 229 -13.03 -5.47 -0.15
C THR A 229 -12.52 -6.79 -0.72
N ALA A 230 -12.75 -7.03 -2.01
CA ALA A 230 -12.53 -8.33 -2.64
C ALA A 230 -11.22 -8.42 -3.41
N ALA A 231 -10.71 -7.30 -3.91
CA ALA A 231 -9.50 -7.32 -4.71
C ALA A 231 -8.74 -5.99 -4.69
N VAL A 232 -7.42 -6.09 -4.79
CA VAL A 232 -6.50 -4.97 -5.03
C VAL A 232 -5.71 -5.29 -6.30
N ALA A 233 -5.71 -4.36 -7.24
CA ALA A 233 -5.06 -4.52 -8.53
C ALA A 233 -4.07 -3.38 -8.76
N PRO A 234 -2.76 -3.61 -8.58
CA PRO A 234 -1.72 -2.64 -8.87
C PRO A 234 -1.45 -2.57 -10.38
N GLY A 235 -1.16 -1.38 -10.87
CA GLY A 235 -0.80 -1.13 -12.26
C GLY A 235 -1.99 -0.85 -13.18
N ALA A 236 -1.68 -0.56 -14.44
CA ALA A 236 -2.69 -0.39 -15.47
C ALA A 236 -3.38 -1.72 -15.77
N LEU A 237 -4.68 -1.66 -16.02
CA LEU A 237 -5.54 -2.82 -16.26
C LEU A 237 -6.16 -2.72 -17.64
N GLU A 238 -6.27 -3.84 -18.34
CA GLU A 238 -7.10 -3.96 -19.52
C GLU A 238 -8.59 -4.03 -19.14
N ALA A 239 -9.48 -3.73 -20.07
CA ALA A 239 -10.93 -3.66 -19.83
C ALA A 239 -11.49 -4.96 -19.22
N ASP A 240 -11.09 -6.11 -19.74
CA ASP A 240 -11.52 -7.43 -19.28
C ASP A 240 -11.02 -7.75 -17.87
N GLN A 241 -9.83 -7.27 -17.51
CA GLN A 241 -9.29 -7.40 -16.15
C GLN A 241 -10.10 -6.55 -15.15
N MET A 242 -10.44 -5.29 -15.52
CA MET A 242 -11.29 -4.44 -14.69
C MET A 242 -12.66 -5.10 -14.47
N ASP A 243 -13.26 -5.63 -15.51
CA ASP A 243 -14.55 -6.34 -15.46
C ASP A 243 -14.46 -7.60 -14.55
N ALA A 244 -13.38 -8.38 -14.66
CA ALA A 244 -13.16 -9.56 -13.83
C ALA A 244 -12.99 -9.22 -12.35
N PHE A 245 -12.28 -8.14 -12.01
CA PHE A 245 -12.16 -7.68 -10.63
C PHE A 245 -13.49 -7.15 -10.07
N LEU A 246 -14.27 -6.45 -10.89
CA LEU A 246 -15.61 -6.00 -10.51
C LEU A 246 -16.53 -7.17 -10.19
N GLU A 247 -16.50 -8.23 -11.01
CA GLU A 247 -17.29 -9.44 -10.76
C GLU A 247 -16.92 -10.14 -9.44
N ARG A 248 -15.64 -10.12 -9.04
CA ARG A 248 -15.22 -10.59 -7.72
C ARG A 248 -15.83 -9.73 -6.60
N ALA A 249 -15.82 -8.42 -6.76
CA ALA A 249 -16.40 -7.49 -5.79
C ALA A 249 -17.93 -7.62 -5.67
N ARG A 250 -18.63 -7.98 -6.76
CA ARG A 250 -20.08 -8.23 -6.76
C ARG A 250 -20.49 -9.48 -5.98
N LYS A 251 -19.57 -10.45 -5.85
CA LYS A 251 -19.80 -11.74 -5.20
C LYS A 251 -19.35 -11.78 -3.73
N ALA A 252 -18.59 -10.78 -3.28
CA ALA A 252 -18.06 -10.67 -1.92
C ALA A 252 -19.03 -9.96 -0.98
#